data_c5c0b4fa6340701345b3f8b887f7069c
#
_entry.id   c5c0b4fa6340701345b3f8b887f7069c
#
_cell.length_a   1.000
_cell.length_b   1.000
_cell.length_c   1.000
_cell.angle_alpha   90.00
_cell.angle_beta   90.00
_cell.angle_gamma   90.00
#
_symmetry.space_group_name_H-M   'P 1'
#
loop_
_entity.id
_entity.type
_entity.pdbx_description
1 polymer ?
#
loop_
_entity_poly.entity_id
_entity_poly.type
_entity_poly.pdbx_seq_one_letter_code
_entity_poly.pdbx_strand_id
1 'polypeptide(L)'
;MYLIVGLGNPESEYAHTRHNMGFDTINELAKNNNINITKTKFKALYETGIIQNEKVILLKPQTYMNLSGEAIKEARDFYNVKPEEIIVIYDDIDIEKGKIKLRKKGGPGSHNGMKSVVQELNTTDFIRIRVGIG
;
A
#
# COMPACT_ATOMS: atom_id res chain seq x y z
N MET A 1 13.68 -8.25 1.92
CA MET A 1 12.43 -8.31 1.14
C MET A 1 11.51 -7.18 1.59
N TYR A 2 11.01 -6.42 0.63
CA TYR A 2 10.10 -5.32 0.94
C TYR A 2 8.67 -5.70 0.59
N LEU A 3 7.73 -5.34 1.47
CA LEU A 3 6.29 -5.42 1.20
C LEU A 3 5.81 -4.03 0.83
N ILE A 4 5.46 -3.82 -0.43
CA ILE A 4 5.02 -2.52 -0.95
C ILE A 4 3.53 -2.58 -1.21
N VAL A 5 2.78 -1.75 -0.50
CA VAL A 5 1.32 -1.80 -0.47
C VAL A 5 0.75 -0.50 -1.00
N GLY A 6 -0.19 -0.60 -1.94
CA GLY A 6 -0.98 0.55 -2.36
C GLY A 6 -2.40 0.42 -1.81
N LEU A 7 -2.86 1.42 -1.07
CA LEU A 7 -4.23 1.44 -0.58
C LEU A 7 -5.16 2.03 -1.64
N GLY A 8 -6.35 1.46 -1.71
CA GLY A 8 -7.36 1.92 -2.65
C GLY A 8 -8.70 1.24 -2.39
N ASN A 9 -9.69 1.62 -3.18
CA ASN A 9 -11.01 0.99 -3.16
C ASN A 9 -11.08 0.03 -4.36
N PRO A 10 -11.35 -1.26 -4.13
CA PRO A 10 -11.37 -2.25 -5.21
C PRO A 10 -12.57 -2.13 -6.15
N GLU A 11 -13.55 -1.30 -5.83
CA GLU A 11 -14.71 -1.07 -6.68
C GLU A 11 -14.29 -0.41 -7.99
N SER A 12 -14.71 -0.96 -9.14
CA SER A 12 -14.29 -0.46 -10.44
C SER A 12 -14.68 1.01 -10.69
N GLU A 13 -15.75 1.47 -10.08
CA GLU A 13 -16.24 2.84 -10.22
C GLU A 13 -15.27 3.87 -9.65
N TYR A 14 -14.33 3.44 -8.80
CA TYR A 14 -13.32 4.32 -8.22
C TYR A 14 -11.96 4.20 -8.92
N ALA A 15 -11.87 3.38 -9.97
CA ALA A 15 -10.61 3.23 -10.72
C ALA A 15 -10.17 4.59 -11.29
N HIS A 16 -8.89 4.91 -11.14
CA HIS A 16 -8.28 6.16 -11.59
C HIS A 16 -8.86 7.41 -10.92
N THR A 17 -9.56 7.25 -9.78
CA THR A 17 -10.04 8.36 -8.97
C THR A 17 -9.06 8.67 -7.85
N ARG A 18 -9.35 9.74 -7.09
CA ARG A 18 -8.54 10.15 -5.93
C ARG A 18 -8.31 9.03 -4.93
N HIS A 19 -9.33 8.16 -4.73
CA HIS A 19 -9.28 7.10 -3.73
C HIS A 19 -8.43 5.91 -4.14
N ASN A 20 -7.88 5.93 -5.36
CA ASN A 20 -7.11 4.83 -5.91
C ASN A 20 -5.67 5.19 -6.26
N MET A 21 -5.15 6.30 -5.75
CA MET A 21 -3.77 6.70 -6.04
C MET A 21 -2.73 5.67 -5.55
N GLY A 22 -3.01 5.00 -4.44
CA GLY A 22 -2.15 3.91 -3.99
C GLY A 22 -2.14 2.75 -4.98
N PHE A 23 -3.32 2.34 -5.47
CA PHE A 23 -3.43 1.28 -6.48
C PHE A 23 -2.73 1.69 -7.78
N ASP A 24 -2.98 2.91 -8.24
CA ASP A 24 -2.37 3.41 -9.48
C ASP A 24 -0.84 3.41 -9.38
N THR A 25 -0.31 3.80 -8.24
CA THR A 25 1.13 3.79 -8.01
C THR A 25 1.70 2.37 -8.06
N ILE A 26 1.03 1.41 -7.43
CA ILE A 26 1.46 0.00 -7.49
C ILE A 26 1.40 -0.53 -8.92
N ASN A 27 0.34 -0.20 -9.65
CA ASN A 27 0.20 -0.65 -11.04
C ASN A 27 1.31 -0.08 -11.93
N GLU A 28 1.66 1.19 -11.73
CA GLU A 28 2.74 1.84 -12.49
C GLU A 28 4.10 1.24 -12.14
N LEU A 29 4.34 0.99 -10.86
CA LEU A 29 5.56 0.36 -10.39
C LEU A 29 5.73 -1.05 -10.98
N ALA A 30 4.64 -1.81 -11.00
CA ALA A 30 4.63 -3.15 -11.58
C ALA A 30 4.94 -3.09 -13.07
N LYS A 31 4.28 -2.20 -13.79
CA LYS A 31 4.47 -2.03 -15.24
C LYS A 31 5.92 -1.68 -15.56
N ASN A 32 6.50 -0.74 -14.82
CA ASN A 32 7.86 -0.27 -15.06
C ASN A 32 8.93 -1.32 -14.75
N ASN A 33 8.57 -2.37 -14.01
CA ASN A 33 9.49 -3.44 -13.61
C ASN A 33 9.09 -4.80 -14.17
N ASN A 34 8.20 -4.83 -15.17
CA ASN A 34 7.73 -6.06 -15.83
C ASN A 34 7.15 -7.09 -14.86
N ILE A 35 6.41 -6.61 -13.86
CA ILE A 35 5.72 -7.45 -12.88
C ILE A 35 4.23 -7.43 -13.21
N ASN A 36 3.64 -8.61 -13.40
CA ASN A 36 2.20 -8.76 -13.65
C ASN A 36 1.50 -9.20 -12.37
N ILE A 37 0.66 -8.32 -11.81
CA ILE A 37 -0.06 -8.61 -10.58
C ILE A 37 -1.29 -9.46 -10.92
N THR A 38 -1.16 -10.78 -10.76
CA THR A 38 -2.20 -11.73 -11.17
C THR A 38 -2.68 -12.65 -10.06
N LYS A 39 -1.99 -12.70 -8.93
CA LYS A 39 -2.32 -13.63 -7.85
C LYS A 39 -3.29 -13.02 -6.85
N THR A 40 -4.13 -13.88 -6.29
CA THR A 40 -5.11 -13.48 -5.27
C THR A 40 -4.85 -14.27 -3.99
N LYS A 41 -4.48 -13.59 -2.92
CA LYS A 41 -4.28 -14.15 -1.59
C LYS A 41 -4.18 -12.99 -0.60
N PHE A 42 -4.22 -13.25 0.70
CA PHE A 42 -4.11 -12.22 1.73
C PHE A 42 -5.18 -11.13 1.60
N LYS A 43 -6.38 -11.50 1.13
CA LYS A 43 -7.45 -10.53 0.85
C LYS A 43 -6.98 -9.42 -0.11
N ALA A 44 -6.10 -9.77 -1.05
CA ALA A 44 -5.43 -8.80 -1.92
C ALA A 44 -5.12 -9.38 -3.29
N LEU A 45 -4.87 -8.49 -4.24
CA LEU A 45 -4.18 -8.81 -5.48
C LEU A 45 -2.70 -8.55 -5.25
N TYR A 46 -1.83 -9.48 -5.66
CA TYR A 46 -0.42 -9.35 -5.38
C TYR A 46 0.44 -10.08 -6.40
N GLU A 47 1.72 -9.78 -6.38
CA GLU A 47 2.76 -10.50 -7.10
C GLU A 47 4.10 -10.24 -6.44
N THR A 48 4.99 -11.20 -6.52
CA THR A 48 6.38 -11.03 -6.11
C THR A 48 7.23 -10.69 -7.31
N GLY A 49 8.32 -10.00 -7.09
CA GLY A 49 9.24 -9.63 -8.16
C GLY A 49 10.53 -9.07 -7.61
N ILE A 50 11.32 -8.47 -8.51
CA ILE A 50 12.59 -7.86 -8.16
C ILE A 50 12.59 -6.43 -8.69
N ILE A 51 12.88 -5.48 -7.82
CA ILE A 51 13.04 -4.06 -8.17
C ILE A 51 14.37 -3.61 -7.61
N GLN A 52 15.26 -3.09 -8.46
CA GLN A 52 16.57 -2.59 -8.04
C GLN A 52 17.36 -3.65 -7.25
N ASN A 53 17.34 -4.90 -7.74
CA ASN A 53 18.01 -6.06 -7.11
C ASN A 53 17.45 -6.46 -5.75
N GLU A 54 16.30 -5.90 -5.33
CA GLU A 54 15.64 -6.25 -4.09
C GLU A 54 14.39 -7.07 -4.36
N LYS A 55 14.17 -8.12 -3.58
CA LYS A 55 12.92 -8.87 -3.65
C LYS A 55 11.80 -8.02 -3.08
N VAL A 56 10.69 -7.96 -3.80
CA VAL A 56 9.52 -7.19 -3.37
C VAL A 56 8.25 -8.00 -3.52
N ILE A 57 7.27 -7.65 -2.69
CA ILE A 57 5.89 -8.11 -2.82
C ILE A 57 5.08 -6.86 -3.08
N LEU A 58 4.40 -6.80 -4.22
CA LEU A 58 3.49 -5.71 -4.54
C LEU A 58 2.08 -6.15 -4.15
N LEU A 59 1.41 -5.37 -3.31
CA LEU A 59 0.13 -5.76 -2.72
C LEU A 59 -0.91 -4.65 -2.90
N LYS A 60 -2.09 -5.03 -3.39
CA LYS A 60 -3.25 -4.15 -3.47
C LYS A 60 -4.38 -4.79 -2.67
N PRO A 61 -4.62 -4.37 -1.41
CA PRO A 61 -5.73 -4.91 -0.63
C PRO A 61 -7.05 -4.80 -1.37
N GLN A 62 -7.84 -5.87 -1.34
CA GLN A 62 -9.16 -5.91 -1.98
C GLN A 62 -10.27 -5.84 -0.94
N THR A 63 -9.95 -5.37 0.25
CA THR A 63 -10.89 -5.13 1.34
C THR A 63 -11.52 -3.76 1.20
N TYR A 64 -12.55 -3.47 1.99
CA TYR A 64 -12.95 -2.09 2.20
C TYR A 64 -11.76 -1.32 2.79
N MET A 65 -11.71 -0.02 2.54
CA MET A 65 -10.57 0.81 2.96
C MET A 65 -10.28 0.68 4.46
N ASN A 66 -11.31 0.68 5.30
CA ASN A 66 -11.16 0.59 6.75
C ASN A 66 -10.69 -0.79 7.24
N LEU A 67 -10.52 -1.75 6.35
CA LEU A 67 -10.01 -3.09 6.65
C LEU A 67 -8.68 -3.38 5.95
N SER A 68 -8.05 -2.36 5.37
CA SER A 68 -6.80 -2.53 4.60
C SER A 68 -5.69 -3.21 5.41
N GLY A 69 -5.62 -2.93 6.70
CA GLY A 69 -4.59 -3.51 7.57
C GLY A 69 -4.66 -5.02 7.69
N GLU A 70 -5.85 -5.61 7.54
CA GLU A 70 -6.01 -7.08 7.59
C GLU A 70 -5.21 -7.76 6.49
N ALA A 71 -5.29 -7.22 5.27
CA ALA A 71 -4.55 -7.78 4.13
C ALA A 71 -3.05 -7.65 4.34
N ILE A 72 -2.60 -6.50 4.82
CA ILE A 72 -1.17 -6.26 5.05
C ILE A 72 -0.65 -7.21 6.12
N LYS A 73 -1.39 -7.39 7.19
CA LYS A 73 -1.00 -8.30 8.29
C LYS A 73 -0.85 -9.73 7.80
N GLU A 74 -1.80 -10.22 6.99
CA GLU A 74 -1.73 -11.57 6.44
C GLU A 74 -0.48 -11.76 5.59
N ALA A 75 -0.17 -10.81 4.70
CA ALA A 75 1.01 -10.88 3.85
C ALA A 75 2.30 -10.78 4.67
N ARG A 76 2.34 -9.86 5.65
CA ARG A 76 3.48 -9.71 6.54
C ARG A 76 3.79 -11.01 7.27
N ASP A 77 2.77 -11.66 7.82
CA ASP A 77 2.94 -12.89 8.58
C ASP A 77 3.40 -14.03 7.68
N PHE A 78 2.83 -14.13 6.48
CA PHE A 78 3.20 -15.19 5.53
C PHE A 78 4.66 -15.08 5.08
N TYR A 79 5.12 -13.87 4.77
CA TYR A 79 6.48 -13.65 4.28
C TYR A 79 7.47 -13.29 5.38
N ASN A 80 7.00 -13.18 6.62
CA ASN A 80 7.83 -12.82 7.77
C ASN A 80 8.59 -11.51 7.56
N VAL A 81 7.88 -10.49 7.08
CA VAL A 81 8.45 -9.17 6.80
C VAL A 81 8.50 -8.33 8.06
N LYS A 82 9.57 -7.60 8.27
CA LYS A 82 9.73 -6.70 9.41
C LYS A 82 9.04 -5.36 9.14
N PRO A 83 8.60 -4.64 10.20
CA PRO A 83 7.93 -3.34 10.00
C PRO A 83 8.73 -2.35 9.15
N GLU A 84 10.04 -2.27 9.33
CA GLU A 84 10.89 -1.36 8.57
C GLU A 84 11.02 -1.76 7.09
N GLU A 85 10.52 -2.93 6.72
CA GLU A 85 10.49 -3.41 5.34
C GLU A 85 9.11 -3.24 4.69
N ILE A 86 8.18 -2.59 5.39
CA ILE A 86 6.83 -2.35 4.89
C ILE A 86 6.72 -0.91 4.41
N ILE A 87 6.23 -0.73 3.18
CA ILE A 87 5.99 0.58 2.57
C ILE A 87 4.52 0.65 2.19
N VAL A 88 3.79 1.63 2.72
CA VAL A 88 2.36 1.81 2.43
C VAL A 88 2.18 3.12 1.68
N ILE A 89 1.55 3.03 0.51
CA ILE A 89 1.32 4.17 -0.38
C ILE A 89 -0.17 4.49 -0.38
N TYR A 90 -0.52 5.75 -0.14
CA TYR A 90 -1.92 6.17 -0.07
C TYR A 90 -2.07 7.64 -0.44
N ASP A 91 -3.31 8.04 -0.77
CA ASP A 91 -3.66 9.40 -1.10
C ASP A 91 -3.84 10.27 0.15
N ASP A 92 -3.51 11.55 0.04
CA ASP A 92 -3.65 12.49 1.16
C ASP A 92 -4.19 13.82 0.64
N ILE A 93 -5.38 14.21 1.13
CA ILE A 93 -6.04 15.44 0.73
C ILE A 93 -5.38 16.69 1.31
N ASP A 94 -4.56 16.53 2.35
CA ASP A 94 -3.87 17.63 2.99
C ASP A 94 -2.54 17.98 2.31
N ILE A 95 -2.17 17.21 1.28
CA ILE A 95 -0.97 17.46 0.48
C ILE A 95 -1.39 17.95 -0.90
N GLU A 96 -0.72 18.98 -1.37
CA GLU A 96 -0.97 19.57 -2.69
C GLU A 96 -0.87 18.51 -3.79
N LYS A 97 -1.78 18.56 -4.75
CA LYS A 97 -1.82 17.64 -5.88
C LYS A 97 -0.47 17.61 -6.59
N GLY A 98 0.03 16.41 -6.85
CA GLY A 98 1.31 16.20 -7.51
C GLY A 98 2.52 16.19 -6.59
N LYS A 99 2.32 16.43 -5.29
CA LYS A 99 3.39 16.34 -4.31
C LYS A 99 3.38 14.95 -3.66
N ILE A 100 4.56 14.51 -3.23
CA ILE A 100 4.74 13.22 -2.55
C ILE A 100 5.52 13.46 -1.28
N LYS A 101 5.08 12.88 -0.17
CA LYS A 101 5.81 12.95 1.09
C LYS A 101 6.06 11.54 1.63
N LEU A 102 7.28 11.32 2.08
CA LEU A 102 7.70 10.05 2.66
C LEU A 102 8.00 10.25 4.14
N ARG A 103 7.52 9.34 4.98
CA ARG A 103 7.84 9.30 6.40
C ARG A 103 8.11 7.87 6.83
N LYS A 104 9.04 7.71 7.79
CA LYS A 104 9.42 6.38 8.30
C LYS A 104 8.58 5.94 9.49
N LYS A 105 7.85 6.84 10.12
CA LYS A 105 6.96 6.54 11.24
C LYS A 105 5.96 7.67 11.42
N GLY A 106 4.93 7.41 12.20
CA GLY A 106 3.90 8.41 12.54
C GLY A 106 2.53 7.79 12.63
N GLY A 107 1.60 8.51 13.24
CA GLY A 107 0.22 8.08 13.38
C GLY A 107 -0.53 8.09 12.05
N PRO A 108 -1.75 7.55 12.04
CA PRO A 108 -2.55 7.40 10.82
C PRO A 108 -3.22 8.70 10.36
N GLY A 109 -3.24 9.74 11.18
CA GLY A 109 -4.02 10.93 10.89
C GLY A 109 -5.51 10.60 10.81
N SER A 110 -6.21 11.20 9.85
CA SER A 110 -7.64 10.97 9.64
C SER A 110 -7.93 9.89 8.59
N HIS A 111 -6.91 9.30 7.98
CA HIS A 111 -7.08 8.32 6.90
C HIS A 111 -7.55 6.98 7.46
N ASN A 112 -8.75 6.52 7.04
CA ASN A 112 -9.35 5.29 7.58
C ASN A 112 -8.53 4.04 7.27
N GLY A 113 -7.94 3.96 6.08
CA GLY A 113 -7.07 2.84 5.72
C GLY A 113 -5.86 2.78 6.61
N MET A 114 -5.23 3.92 6.88
CA MET A 114 -4.05 3.99 7.73
C MET A 114 -4.36 3.67 9.19
N LYS A 115 -5.55 4.03 9.68
CA LYS A 115 -5.98 3.62 11.03
C LYS A 115 -6.03 2.10 11.13
N SER A 116 -6.56 1.43 10.11
CA SER A 116 -6.60 -0.02 10.04
C SER A 116 -5.18 -0.60 10.00
N VAL A 117 -4.30 -0.04 9.19
CA VAL A 117 -2.91 -0.52 9.07
C VAL A 117 -2.19 -0.44 10.42
N VAL A 118 -2.24 0.71 11.08
CA VAL A 118 -1.59 0.90 12.38
C VAL A 118 -2.16 -0.07 13.43
N GLN A 119 -3.47 -0.24 13.44
CA GLN A 119 -4.13 -1.15 14.38
C GLN A 119 -3.70 -2.60 14.15
N GLU A 120 -3.75 -3.08 12.90
CA GLU A 120 -3.46 -4.47 12.57
C GLU A 120 -1.98 -4.80 12.69
N LEU A 121 -1.09 -3.89 12.32
CA LEU A 121 0.35 -4.08 12.47
C LEU A 121 0.83 -3.83 13.91
N ASN A 122 0.00 -3.17 14.71
CA ASN A 122 0.31 -2.81 16.10
C ASN A 122 1.62 -2.01 16.21
N THR A 123 1.87 -1.14 15.24
CA THR A 123 3.05 -0.27 15.23
C THR A 123 2.82 0.89 14.29
N THR A 124 3.54 1.98 14.53
CA THR A 124 3.62 3.13 13.62
C THR A 124 4.97 3.20 12.91
N ASP A 125 5.87 2.24 13.18
CA ASP A 125 7.26 2.24 12.70
C ASP A 125 7.39 1.52 11.36
N PHE A 126 6.71 2.03 10.33
CA PHE A 126 6.85 1.55 8.96
C PHE A 126 6.89 2.75 8.01
N ILE A 127 7.39 2.51 6.80
CA ILE A 127 7.52 3.56 5.80
C ILE A 127 6.16 3.85 5.18
N ARG A 128 5.82 5.13 5.04
CA ARG A 128 4.62 5.56 4.34
C ARG A 128 4.95 6.59 3.29
N ILE A 129 4.29 6.46 2.14
CA ILE A 129 4.41 7.41 1.04
C ILE A 129 3.02 7.99 0.82
N ARG A 130 2.89 9.30 0.98
CA ARG A 130 1.63 10.01 0.80
C ARG A 130 1.65 10.73 -0.53
N VAL A 131 0.63 10.49 -1.34
CA VAL A 131 0.47 11.11 -2.65
C VAL A 131 -0.58 12.20 -2.55
N GLY A 132 -0.20 13.43 -2.83
CA GLY A 132 -1.08 14.58 -2.70
C GLY A 132 -2.18 14.59 -3.75
N ILE A 133 -3.41 14.85 -3.30
CA ILE A 133 -4.60 14.96 -4.16
C ILE A 133 -5.42 16.22 -3.85
N GLY A 134 -4.97 17.00 -2.88
CA GLY A 134 -5.65 18.22 -2.43
C GLY A 134 -5.44 19.44 -3.29
#